data_f2a611b9c8b1b08b4dd62229ca02b5a0
#
_entry.id   f2a611b9c8b1b08b4dd62229ca02b5a0
#
_cell.length_a   1.000
_cell.length_b   1.000
_cell.length_c   1.000
_cell.angle_alpha   90.00
_cell.angle_beta   90.00
_cell.angle_gamma   90.00
#
_symmetry.space_group_name_H-M   'P 1'
#
loop_
_entity.id
_entity.type
_entity.pdbx_description
1 polymer ?
#
loop_
_entity_poly.entity_id
_entity_poly.type
_entity_poly.pdbx_seq_one_letter_code
_entity_poly.pdbx_strand_id
1 'polypeptide(L)'
;MNNFVGLSKIGLVRQRNEDRFFIDGHICAVTDGMGGYSGGEIASTYAVDEIKEYLTSLETVGQQDLCDAIIHANQRIVNRVACEERLAGMGTTAVVTAINGDQLYWASVGDSRLYVYRDGLLRQITTDHSMVQELLTAGEITKDEMLSHPQRNLLTRAVGVDQILEVDSGVESILPGDRILL
;
A
#
# COMPACT_ATOMS: atom_id res chain seq x y z
N MET A 1 -22.99 -6.80 -9.10
CA MET A 1 -21.66 -6.93 -9.74
C MET A 1 -20.82 -5.77 -9.25
N ASN A 2 -19.66 -6.04 -8.67
CA ASN A 2 -18.71 -5.00 -8.32
C ASN A 2 -17.96 -4.59 -9.59
N ASN A 3 -17.83 -3.29 -9.83
CA ASN A 3 -17.06 -2.77 -10.94
C ASN A 3 -15.73 -2.24 -10.39
N PHE A 4 -14.63 -2.74 -10.94
CA PHE A 4 -13.28 -2.32 -10.58
C PHE A 4 -12.67 -1.53 -11.75
N VAL A 5 -12.01 -0.42 -11.43
CA VAL A 5 -11.31 0.42 -12.41
C VAL A 5 -9.98 0.82 -11.80
N GLY A 6 -8.91 0.68 -12.56
CA GLY A 6 -7.56 1.13 -12.17
C GLY A 6 -7.00 2.08 -13.22
N LEU A 7 -6.29 3.11 -12.76
CA LEU A 7 -5.58 4.05 -13.63
C LEU A 7 -4.30 4.50 -12.92
N SER A 8 -3.17 4.39 -13.60
CA SER A 8 -1.90 4.97 -13.17
C SER A 8 -1.31 5.80 -14.32
N LYS A 9 -0.82 7.01 -14.00
CA LYS A 9 -0.21 7.93 -14.97
C LYS A 9 0.98 8.64 -14.34
N ILE A 10 2.03 8.88 -15.15
CA ILE A 10 3.25 9.57 -14.72
C ILE A 10 3.02 11.00 -14.20
N GLY A 11 1.89 11.63 -14.55
CA GLY A 11 1.64 13.04 -14.21
C GLY A 11 2.50 14.03 -15.01
N LEU A 12 2.59 15.27 -14.51
CA LEU A 12 3.26 16.38 -15.23
C LEU A 12 4.63 16.76 -14.65
N VAL A 13 5.00 16.23 -13.49
CA VAL A 13 6.21 16.64 -12.74
C VAL A 13 7.27 15.55 -12.74
N ARG A 14 6.85 14.29 -12.54
CA ARG A 14 7.77 13.15 -12.47
C ARG A 14 8.24 12.74 -13.86
N GLN A 15 9.43 12.13 -13.95
CA GLN A 15 9.96 11.56 -15.19
C GLN A 15 9.63 10.08 -15.35
N ARG A 16 9.25 9.42 -14.26
CA ARG A 16 8.89 8.00 -14.20
C ARG A 16 7.65 7.82 -13.35
N ASN A 17 6.91 6.78 -13.65
CA ASN A 17 5.80 6.31 -12.84
C ASN A 17 6.27 5.08 -12.07
N GLU A 18 6.38 5.21 -10.75
CA GLU A 18 6.82 4.17 -9.83
C GLU A 18 5.65 3.49 -9.13
N ASP A 19 4.41 3.93 -9.43
CA ASP A 19 3.19 3.28 -8.93
C ASP A 19 2.84 2.06 -9.75
N ARG A 20 2.36 1.02 -9.07
CA ARG A 20 1.79 -0.17 -9.69
C ARG A 20 0.48 -0.54 -9.00
N PHE A 21 -0.37 -1.23 -9.74
CA PHE A 21 -1.58 -1.82 -9.19
C PHE A 21 -1.93 -3.11 -9.90
N PHE A 22 -2.73 -3.95 -9.24
CA PHE A 22 -3.45 -5.03 -9.91
C PHE A 22 -4.89 -5.10 -9.43
N ILE A 23 -5.73 -5.67 -10.27
CA ILE A 23 -7.13 -5.98 -9.98
C ILE A 23 -7.36 -7.41 -10.49
N ASP A 24 -7.80 -8.29 -9.62
CA ASP A 24 -8.16 -9.66 -9.98
C ASP A 24 -9.42 -10.08 -9.22
N GLY A 25 -10.54 -10.17 -9.96
CA GLY A 25 -11.83 -10.49 -9.38
C GLY A 25 -12.24 -9.53 -8.29
N HIS A 26 -12.05 -9.94 -7.04
CA HIS A 26 -12.43 -9.18 -5.83
C HIS A 26 -11.21 -8.67 -5.05
N ILE A 27 -10.00 -8.86 -5.56
CA ILE A 27 -8.75 -8.46 -4.94
C ILE A 27 -8.19 -7.25 -5.69
N CYS A 28 -7.75 -6.24 -4.95
CA CYS A 28 -7.06 -5.07 -5.48
C CYS A 28 -5.81 -4.78 -4.65
N ALA A 29 -4.76 -4.32 -5.32
CA ALA A 29 -3.59 -3.78 -4.63
C ALA A 29 -3.03 -2.57 -5.36
N VAL A 30 -2.45 -1.66 -4.59
CA VAL A 30 -1.68 -0.49 -5.05
C VAL A 30 -0.35 -0.48 -4.31
N THR A 31 0.72 -0.16 -5.04
CA THR A 31 2.07 -0.01 -4.52
C THR A 31 2.69 1.26 -5.09
N ASP A 32 3.28 2.12 -4.24
CA ASP A 32 4.03 3.33 -4.63
C ASP A 32 5.50 3.11 -4.30
N GLY A 33 6.32 3.06 -5.34
CA GLY A 33 7.74 2.74 -5.24
C GLY A 33 8.59 3.91 -4.82
N MET A 34 9.55 3.65 -3.92
CA MET A 34 10.56 4.61 -3.50
C MET A 34 11.97 4.06 -3.70
N GLY A 35 12.92 4.96 -3.97
CA GLY A 35 14.34 4.60 -4.13
C GLY A 35 15.01 5.35 -5.29
N GLY A 36 16.33 5.47 -5.22
CA GLY A 36 17.10 6.16 -6.27
C GLY A 36 17.15 5.39 -7.60
N TYR A 37 17.42 6.10 -8.69
CA TYR A 37 17.66 5.63 -10.07
C TYR A 37 16.56 4.78 -10.76
N SER A 38 15.98 3.83 -10.25
CA SER A 38 14.87 2.97 -10.72
C SER A 38 14.49 1.98 -9.64
N GLY A 39 14.98 2.19 -8.43
CA GLY A 39 14.69 1.29 -7.30
C GLY A 39 13.21 1.24 -6.98
N GLY A 40 12.55 2.40 -6.97
CA GLY A 40 11.11 2.48 -6.70
C GLY A 40 10.26 1.70 -7.70
N GLU A 41 10.52 1.87 -9.00
CA GLU A 41 9.80 1.13 -10.06
C GLU A 41 10.00 -0.40 -9.95
N ILE A 42 11.23 -0.82 -9.61
CA ILE A 42 11.54 -2.24 -9.41
C ILE A 42 10.82 -2.75 -8.16
N ALA A 43 10.89 -2.01 -7.05
CA ALA A 43 10.28 -2.42 -5.79
C ALA A 43 8.76 -2.54 -5.90
N SER A 44 8.07 -1.53 -6.46
CA SER A 44 6.62 -1.55 -6.62
C SER A 44 6.15 -2.65 -7.56
N THR A 45 6.87 -2.87 -8.69
CA THR A 45 6.56 -3.95 -9.62
C THR A 45 6.73 -5.31 -8.94
N TYR A 46 7.85 -5.51 -8.25
CA TYR A 46 8.13 -6.78 -7.58
C TYR A 46 7.11 -7.06 -6.47
N ALA A 47 6.78 -6.04 -5.65
CA ALA A 47 5.79 -6.18 -4.59
C ALA A 47 4.41 -6.56 -5.14
N VAL A 48 3.93 -5.86 -6.16
CA VAL A 48 2.61 -6.14 -6.73
C VAL A 48 2.53 -7.52 -7.36
N ASP A 49 3.60 -7.97 -8.02
CA ASP A 49 3.66 -9.29 -8.65
C ASP A 49 3.68 -10.42 -7.61
N GLU A 50 4.51 -10.30 -6.56
CA GLU A 50 4.59 -11.29 -5.47
C GLU A 50 3.28 -11.37 -4.66
N ILE A 51 2.65 -10.20 -4.35
CA ILE A 51 1.34 -10.15 -3.69
C ILE A 51 0.28 -10.83 -4.56
N LYS A 52 0.27 -10.52 -5.86
CA LYS A 52 -0.66 -11.13 -6.81
C LYS A 52 -0.49 -12.65 -6.86
N GLU A 53 0.74 -13.13 -7.07
CA GLU A 53 1.03 -14.56 -7.15
C GLU A 53 0.58 -15.29 -5.88
N TYR A 54 0.90 -14.72 -4.71
CA TYR A 54 0.50 -15.28 -3.42
C TYR A 54 -1.02 -15.40 -3.30
N LEU A 55 -1.76 -14.30 -3.50
CA LEU A 55 -3.20 -14.25 -3.26
C LEU A 55 -4.02 -15.02 -4.31
N THR A 56 -3.58 -15.02 -5.58
CA THR A 56 -4.29 -15.77 -6.65
C THR A 56 -4.09 -17.29 -6.56
N SER A 57 -3.12 -17.75 -5.75
CA SER A 57 -2.95 -19.18 -5.47
C SER A 57 -3.96 -19.74 -4.45
N LEU A 58 -4.69 -18.86 -3.73
CA LEU A 58 -5.63 -19.22 -2.68
C LEU A 58 -7.06 -19.34 -3.24
N GLU A 59 -7.84 -20.29 -2.72
CA GLU A 59 -9.25 -20.43 -3.07
C GLU A 59 -10.13 -19.33 -2.43
N THR A 60 -9.75 -18.89 -1.23
CA THR A 60 -10.42 -17.82 -0.50
C THR A 60 -9.36 -16.92 0.12
N VAL A 61 -9.65 -15.62 0.20
CA VAL A 61 -8.73 -14.62 0.74
C VAL A 61 -9.40 -13.92 1.92
N GLY A 62 -8.75 -13.96 3.08
CA GLY A 62 -9.13 -13.25 4.30
C GLY A 62 -8.07 -12.25 4.74
N GLN A 63 -8.29 -11.62 5.90
CA GLN A 63 -7.42 -10.59 6.45
C GLN A 63 -5.96 -11.05 6.62
N GLN A 64 -5.77 -12.25 7.20
CA GLN A 64 -4.43 -12.78 7.45
C GLN A 64 -3.66 -13.05 6.16
N ASP A 65 -4.36 -13.55 5.12
CA ASP A 65 -3.73 -13.82 3.83
C ASP A 65 -3.19 -12.55 3.18
N LEU A 66 -3.86 -11.39 3.36
CA LEU A 66 -3.37 -10.09 2.88
C LEU A 66 -2.08 -9.68 3.61
N CYS A 67 -2.02 -9.88 4.93
CA CYS A 67 -0.80 -9.61 5.70
C CYS A 67 0.34 -10.51 5.25
N ASP A 68 0.08 -11.81 5.12
CA ASP A 68 1.08 -12.81 4.73
C ASP A 68 1.61 -12.55 3.32
N ALA A 69 0.76 -12.09 2.40
CA ALA A 69 1.15 -11.70 1.06
C ALA A 69 2.12 -10.50 1.05
N ILE A 70 1.86 -9.47 1.88
CA ILE A 70 2.76 -8.31 2.01
C ILE A 70 4.08 -8.74 2.66
N ILE A 71 4.04 -9.56 3.71
CA ILE A 71 5.25 -10.08 4.39
C ILE A 71 6.07 -10.94 3.43
N HIS A 72 5.41 -11.78 2.62
CA HIS A 72 6.07 -12.57 1.58
C HIS A 72 6.79 -11.68 0.58
N ALA A 73 6.11 -10.66 0.03
CA ALA A 73 6.70 -9.69 -0.88
C ALA A 73 7.89 -8.96 -0.25
N ASN A 74 7.78 -8.57 1.03
CA ASN A 74 8.87 -7.95 1.77
C ASN A 74 10.12 -8.84 1.79
N GLN A 75 9.98 -10.09 2.18
CA GLN A 75 11.10 -11.04 2.24
C GLN A 75 11.76 -11.23 0.88
N ARG A 76 10.97 -11.30 -0.19
CA ARG A 76 11.47 -11.44 -1.56
C ARG A 76 12.29 -10.21 -1.98
N ILE A 77 11.82 -9.00 -1.68
CA ILE A 77 12.53 -7.76 -2.00
C ILE A 77 13.80 -7.62 -1.16
N VAL A 78 13.74 -7.84 0.15
CA VAL A 78 14.91 -7.78 1.04
C VAL A 78 16.01 -8.77 0.60
N ASN A 79 15.63 -10.01 0.26
CA ASN A 79 16.57 -11.00 -0.24
C ASN A 79 17.21 -10.57 -1.57
N ARG A 80 16.44 -9.94 -2.45
CA ARG A 80 16.97 -9.44 -3.72
C ARG A 80 17.94 -8.28 -3.52
N VAL A 81 17.61 -7.34 -2.64
CA VAL A 81 18.51 -6.22 -2.28
C VAL A 81 19.84 -6.74 -1.72
N ALA A 82 19.79 -7.78 -0.88
CA ALA A 82 21.01 -8.40 -0.32
C ALA A 82 21.93 -9.01 -1.39
N CYS A 83 21.39 -9.40 -2.55
CA CYS A 83 22.13 -9.98 -3.67
C CYS A 83 22.56 -8.94 -4.71
N GLU A 84 21.90 -7.78 -4.76
CA GLU A 84 22.14 -6.74 -5.78
C GLU A 84 22.33 -5.37 -5.13
N GLU A 85 23.57 -5.02 -4.78
CA GLU A 85 23.94 -3.77 -4.08
C GLU A 85 23.38 -2.50 -4.75
N ARG A 86 23.25 -2.50 -6.08
CA ARG A 86 22.65 -1.38 -6.85
C ARG A 86 21.18 -1.10 -6.50
N LEU A 87 20.50 -2.05 -5.83
CA LEU A 87 19.11 -1.94 -5.38
C LEU A 87 19.00 -1.49 -3.92
N ALA A 88 20.13 -1.17 -3.27
CA ALA A 88 20.14 -0.71 -1.89
C ALA A 88 19.24 0.52 -1.71
N GLY A 89 18.37 0.47 -0.69
CA GLY A 89 17.43 1.53 -0.37
C GLY A 89 16.18 1.57 -1.25
N MET A 90 15.95 0.59 -2.12
CA MET A 90 14.65 0.46 -2.77
C MET A 90 13.60 -0.05 -1.79
N GLY A 91 12.39 0.42 -1.94
CA GLY A 91 11.24 -0.02 -1.17
C GLY A 91 9.95 0.43 -1.84
N THR A 92 8.82 0.08 -1.26
CA THR A 92 7.51 0.47 -1.76
C THR A 92 6.47 0.49 -0.65
N THR A 93 5.41 1.26 -0.84
CA THR A 93 4.18 1.08 -0.06
C THR A 93 3.42 -0.15 -0.53
N ALA A 94 2.45 -0.59 0.23
CA ALA A 94 1.43 -1.53 -0.22
C ALA A 94 0.09 -1.26 0.47
N VAL A 95 -0.98 -1.21 -0.31
CA VAL A 95 -2.36 -1.31 0.17
C VAL A 95 -3.03 -2.43 -0.61
N VAL A 96 -3.51 -3.44 0.11
CA VAL A 96 -4.14 -4.62 -0.48
C VAL A 96 -5.52 -4.79 0.11
N THR A 97 -6.49 -5.10 -0.73
CA THR A 97 -7.89 -5.31 -0.32
C THR A 97 -8.47 -6.56 -0.96
N ALA A 98 -9.37 -7.22 -0.24
CA ALA A 98 -10.20 -8.28 -0.78
C ALA A 98 -11.65 -8.12 -0.28
N ILE A 99 -12.61 -8.28 -1.20
CA ILE A 99 -14.04 -8.23 -0.87
C ILE A 99 -14.59 -9.64 -0.84
N ASN A 100 -15.22 -10.02 0.28
CA ASN A 100 -15.93 -11.28 0.42
C ASN A 100 -17.31 -11.04 1.06
N GLY A 101 -18.35 -11.15 0.25
CA GLY A 101 -19.72 -10.79 0.65
C GLY A 101 -19.85 -9.29 0.95
N ASP A 102 -20.18 -8.97 2.18
CA ASP A 102 -20.33 -7.62 2.73
C ASP A 102 -19.08 -7.16 3.54
N GLN A 103 -17.99 -7.93 3.49
CA GLN A 103 -16.76 -7.63 4.20
C GLN A 103 -15.68 -7.18 3.23
N LEU A 104 -15.03 -6.07 3.56
CA LEU A 104 -13.80 -5.59 2.94
C LEU A 104 -12.64 -5.89 3.89
N TYR A 105 -11.83 -6.86 3.56
CA TYR A 105 -10.55 -7.11 4.22
C TYR A 105 -9.50 -6.18 3.63
N TRP A 106 -8.61 -5.67 4.47
CA TRP A 106 -7.53 -4.81 4.02
C TRP A 106 -6.24 -5.03 4.82
N ALA A 107 -5.11 -4.75 4.18
CA ALA A 107 -3.80 -4.69 4.80
C ALA A 107 -2.99 -3.55 4.17
N SER A 108 -2.16 -2.86 4.96
CA SER A 108 -1.39 -1.71 4.47
C SER A 108 -0.02 -1.57 5.13
N VAL A 109 0.93 -1.04 4.35
CA VAL A 109 2.26 -0.58 4.77
C VAL A 109 2.61 0.67 3.97
N GLY A 110 3.05 1.74 4.63
CA GLY A 110 3.41 3.01 4.01
C GLY A 110 2.32 4.06 4.12
N ASP A 111 2.30 5.02 3.21
CA ASP A 111 1.39 6.16 3.17
C ASP A 111 0.41 6.16 1.98
N SER A 112 0.37 5.08 1.20
CA SER A 112 -0.74 4.80 0.30
C SER A 112 -1.99 4.50 1.12
N ARG A 113 -3.14 5.00 0.67
CA ARG A 113 -4.32 5.08 1.53
C ARG A 113 -5.50 4.31 0.96
N LEU A 114 -6.29 3.74 1.86
CA LEU A 114 -7.60 3.16 1.59
C LEU A 114 -8.70 4.09 2.11
N TYR A 115 -9.68 4.37 1.26
CA TYR A 115 -10.87 5.15 1.62
C TYR A 115 -12.15 4.38 1.31
N VAL A 116 -13.18 4.63 2.11
CA VAL A 116 -14.56 4.27 1.83
C VAL A 116 -15.39 5.55 1.69
N TYR A 117 -16.07 5.68 0.54
CA TYR A 117 -17.06 6.74 0.32
C TYR A 117 -18.45 6.16 0.47
N ARG A 118 -19.23 6.71 1.43
CA ARG A 118 -20.59 6.32 1.76
C ARG A 118 -21.42 7.57 2.05
N ASP A 119 -22.60 7.70 1.45
CA ASP A 119 -23.59 8.76 1.75
C ASP A 119 -23.01 10.18 1.69
N GLY A 120 -22.16 10.47 0.72
CA GLY A 120 -21.53 11.77 0.57
C GLY A 120 -20.28 11.99 1.44
N LEU A 121 -19.90 11.05 2.30
CA LEU A 121 -18.75 11.15 3.20
C LEU A 121 -17.61 10.24 2.73
N LEU A 122 -16.41 10.80 2.63
CA LEU A 122 -15.17 10.08 2.39
C LEU A 122 -14.45 9.84 3.72
N ARG A 123 -14.25 8.57 4.09
CA ARG A 123 -13.55 8.17 5.31
C ARG A 123 -12.27 7.42 4.94
N GLN A 124 -11.14 7.90 5.43
CA GLN A 124 -9.87 7.16 5.37
C GLN A 124 -9.92 6.00 6.37
N ILE A 125 -9.49 4.84 5.93
CA ILE A 125 -9.47 3.60 6.71
C ILE A 125 -8.07 3.35 7.28
N THR A 126 -7.05 3.49 6.44
CA THR A 126 -5.65 3.28 6.81
C THR A 126 -5.08 4.47 7.58
N THR A 127 -4.07 4.22 8.39
CA THR A 127 -3.23 5.25 9.00
C THR A 127 -1.89 5.27 8.27
N ASP A 128 -1.40 6.46 7.91
CA ASP A 128 -0.13 6.58 7.19
C ASP A 128 1.05 6.17 8.09
N HIS A 129 1.94 5.35 7.59
CA HIS A 129 3.22 5.06 8.25
C HIS A 129 4.26 6.10 7.82
N SER A 130 4.11 7.31 8.32
CA SER A 130 4.97 8.44 8.02
C SER A 130 5.37 9.20 9.29
N MET A 131 6.53 9.85 9.26
CA MET A 131 7.03 10.65 10.38
C MET A 131 6.02 11.72 10.81
N VAL A 132 5.37 12.38 9.86
CA VAL A 132 4.40 13.44 10.19
C VAL A 132 3.12 12.89 10.82
N GLN A 133 2.72 11.67 10.48
CA GLN A 133 1.58 11.02 11.11
C GLN A 133 1.92 10.63 12.56
N GLU A 134 3.13 10.16 12.82
CA GLU A 134 3.59 9.86 14.19
C GLU A 134 3.63 11.12 15.06
N LEU A 135 4.20 12.21 14.53
CA LEU A 135 4.24 13.50 15.22
C LEU A 135 2.82 14.06 15.50
N LEU A 136 1.89 13.91 14.54
CA LEU A 136 0.49 14.28 14.74
C LEU A 136 -0.16 13.46 15.86
N THR A 137 0.07 12.15 15.84
CA THR A 137 -0.48 11.22 16.83
C THR A 137 0.08 11.48 18.23
N ALA A 138 1.37 11.88 18.33
CA ALA A 138 2.01 12.32 19.56
C ALA A 138 1.53 13.71 20.03
N GLY A 139 0.80 14.45 19.18
CA GLY A 139 0.35 15.83 19.48
C GLY A 139 1.45 16.88 19.36
N GLU A 140 2.57 16.54 18.71
CA GLU A 140 3.72 17.45 18.52
C GLU A 140 3.48 18.43 17.37
N ILE A 141 2.65 18.09 16.40
CA ILE A 141 2.24 18.95 15.28
C ILE A 141 0.73 18.90 15.08
N THR A 142 0.19 19.91 14.42
CA THR A 142 -1.20 19.99 13.97
C THR A 142 -1.35 19.42 12.55
N LYS A 143 -2.59 19.18 12.12
CA LYS A 143 -2.89 18.75 10.73
C LYS A 143 -2.41 19.74 9.67
N ASP A 144 -2.48 21.04 9.97
CA ASP A 144 -2.03 22.08 9.04
C ASP A 144 -0.50 22.09 8.90
N GLU A 145 0.22 21.84 10.01
CA GLU A 145 1.67 21.76 10.01
C GLU A 145 2.20 20.51 9.26
N MET A 146 1.46 19.40 9.23
CA MET A 146 1.83 18.22 8.44
C MET A 146 2.12 18.56 6.97
N LEU A 147 1.29 19.41 6.37
CA LEU A 147 1.35 19.71 4.92
C LEU A 147 2.64 20.41 4.51
N SER A 148 3.24 21.18 5.42
CA SER A 148 4.46 21.95 5.17
C SER A 148 5.69 21.40 5.91
N HIS A 149 5.55 20.31 6.65
CA HIS A 149 6.63 19.75 7.47
C HIS A 149 7.80 19.27 6.59
N PRO A 150 9.07 19.56 6.98
CA PRO A 150 10.24 19.13 6.19
C PRO A 150 10.31 17.62 5.94
N GLN A 151 9.84 16.82 6.90
CA GLN A 151 9.84 15.35 6.84
C GLN A 151 8.52 14.74 6.36
N ARG A 152 7.64 15.51 5.69
CA ARG A 152 6.32 15.03 5.26
C ARG A 152 6.36 13.83 4.31
N ASN A 153 7.48 13.63 3.62
CA ASN A 153 7.67 12.51 2.69
C ASN A 153 8.50 11.36 3.29
N LEU A 154 8.77 11.39 4.61
CA LEU A 154 9.57 10.35 5.27
C LEU A 154 8.64 9.24 5.77
N LEU A 155 8.75 8.06 5.17
CA LEU A 155 8.06 6.87 5.63
C LEU A 155 8.76 6.27 6.85
N THR A 156 7.98 5.75 7.78
CA THR A 156 8.47 5.01 8.96
C THR A 156 8.37 3.50 8.78
N ARG A 157 7.56 3.05 7.80
CA ARG A 157 7.49 1.63 7.38
C ARG A 157 7.32 1.54 5.88
N ALA A 158 8.06 0.62 5.24
CA ALA A 158 7.95 0.32 3.82
C ALA A 158 8.32 -1.13 3.52
N VAL A 159 7.70 -1.69 2.50
CA VAL A 159 7.99 -3.04 2.00
C VAL A 159 9.36 -3.06 1.33
N GLY A 160 10.21 -4.03 1.68
CA GLY A 160 11.53 -4.22 1.09
C GLY A 160 12.68 -3.50 1.82
N VAL A 161 12.40 -2.80 2.92
CA VAL A 161 13.43 -2.05 3.69
C VAL A 161 13.92 -2.88 4.88
N ASP A 162 13.03 -3.33 5.74
CA ASP A 162 13.37 -4.05 6.95
C ASP A 162 13.07 -5.54 6.84
N GLN A 163 13.86 -6.38 7.53
CA GLN A 163 13.65 -7.83 7.56
C GLN A 163 12.36 -8.21 8.29
N ILE A 164 12.02 -7.47 9.34
CA ILE A 164 10.78 -7.64 10.10
C ILE A 164 9.87 -6.48 9.75
N LEU A 165 8.71 -6.79 9.19
CA LEU A 165 7.75 -5.80 8.74
C LEU A 165 6.46 -5.94 9.54
N GLU A 166 6.02 -4.84 10.17
CA GLU A 166 4.71 -4.73 10.77
C GLU A 166 3.70 -4.26 9.72
N VAL A 167 2.63 -5.02 9.55
CA VAL A 167 1.55 -4.75 8.59
C VAL A 167 0.30 -4.37 9.35
N ASP A 168 -0.27 -3.21 9.07
CA ASP A 168 -1.58 -2.84 9.59
C ASP A 168 -2.67 -3.52 8.76
N SER A 169 -3.72 -4.01 9.43
CA SER A 169 -4.81 -4.70 8.74
C SER A 169 -6.13 -4.60 9.49
N GLY A 170 -7.20 -4.83 8.78
CA GLY A 170 -8.53 -4.82 9.38
C GLY A 170 -9.64 -5.32 8.46
N VAL A 171 -10.85 -5.20 8.98
CA VAL A 171 -12.08 -5.58 8.28
C VAL A 171 -13.09 -4.45 8.40
N GLU A 172 -13.68 -4.06 7.28
CA GLU A 172 -14.74 -3.07 7.20
C GLU A 172 -16.01 -3.70 6.63
N SER A 173 -17.16 -3.42 7.24
CA SER A 173 -18.44 -3.79 6.64
C SER A 173 -18.79 -2.82 5.52
N ILE A 174 -19.08 -3.35 4.34
CA ILE A 174 -19.47 -2.56 3.16
C ILE A 174 -20.94 -2.75 2.85
N LEU A 175 -21.54 -1.70 2.30
CA LEU A 175 -22.94 -1.65 1.92
C LEU A 175 -23.09 -1.48 0.40
N PRO A 176 -24.23 -1.89 -0.18
CA PRO A 176 -24.54 -1.57 -1.56
C PRO A 176 -24.50 -0.04 -1.80
N GLY A 177 -23.73 0.39 -2.79
CA GLY A 177 -23.53 1.81 -3.10
C GLY A 177 -22.25 2.43 -2.56
N ASP A 178 -21.53 1.77 -1.66
CA ASP A 178 -20.20 2.21 -1.23
C ASP A 178 -19.24 2.24 -2.43
N ARG A 179 -18.30 3.19 -2.38
CA ARG A 179 -17.15 3.23 -3.29
C ARG A 179 -15.87 3.11 -2.46
N ILE A 180 -15.00 2.24 -2.90
CA ILE A 180 -13.70 1.96 -2.28
C ILE A 180 -12.63 2.56 -3.19
N LEU A 181 -11.70 3.33 -2.62
CA LEU A 181 -10.58 3.95 -3.33
C LEU A 181 -9.27 3.54 -2.67
N LEU A 182 -8.32 3.15 -3.47
CA LEU A 182 -6.93 2.93 -3.09
C LEU A 182 -6.08 3.96 -3.82
#